data_ab1c0cd28ef5de574d9132b0df728320
#
_entry.id   ab1c0cd28ef5de574d9132b0df728320
#
_cell.length_a   1.000
_cell.length_b   1.000
_cell.length_c   1.000
_cell.angle_alpha   90.00
_cell.angle_beta   90.00
_cell.angle_gamma   90.00
#
_symmetry.space_group_name_H-M   'P 1'
#
loop_
_entity.id
_entity.type
_entity.pdbx_description
1 polymer ?
#
loop_
_entity_poly.entity_id
_entity_poly.type
_entity_poly.pdbx_seq_one_letter_code
_entity_poly.pdbx_strand_id
1 'polypeptide(L)'
;IDKKFHSKIIQIGKTTSSVVEISNKSGNIVFFGSDVANKNYNFMKNVLSQLPNKNKVTVINPPGDMESFNIVNTETHDETLKVLSNNEIYFHASEHETVGLPLYEAQNLGLKVVAPISSYTQYFSPESVFLYNMDDPEDALKKLEDAQSSSIEKIDTLNYSENWKI
;
A
#
# COMPACT_ATOMS: atom_id res chain seq x y z
N ILE A 1 2.90 -20.51 -13.45
CA ILE A 1 1.69 -19.63 -13.57
C ILE A 1 1.80 -18.98 -14.94
N ASP A 2 0.77 -19.16 -15.76
CA ASP A 2 0.79 -18.78 -17.17
C ASP A 2 0.86 -17.24 -17.30
N LYS A 3 1.86 -16.72 -17.99
CA LYS A 3 2.06 -15.27 -18.24
C LYS A 3 0.81 -14.61 -18.89
N LYS A 4 -0.02 -15.38 -19.56
CA LYS A 4 -1.30 -14.90 -20.16
C LYS A 4 -2.35 -14.49 -19.11
N PHE A 5 -2.27 -15.01 -17.89
CA PHE A 5 -3.24 -14.68 -16.86
C PHE A 5 -2.97 -13.28 -16.27
N HIS A 6 -1.71 -12.92 -16.12
CA HIS A 6 -1.31 -11.59 -15.60
C HIS A 6 -1.66 -10.45 -16.57
N SER A 7 -1.53 -10.66 -17.88
CA SER A 7 -1.79 -9.60 -18.85
C SER A 7 -3.27 -9.16 -18.92
N LYS A 8 -4.21 -10.04 -18.60
CA LYS A 8 -5.65 -9.72 -18.59
C LYS A 8 -6.08 -8.94 -17.34
N ILE A 9 -5.42 -9.13 -16.21
CA ILE A 9 -5.78 -8.49 -14.93
C ILE A 9 -5.31 -7.04 -14.90
N ILE A 10 -4.15 -6.75 -15.47
CA ILE A 10 -3.60 -5.38 -15.54
C ILE A 10 -4.43 -4.45 -16.44
N GLN A 11 -5.16 -4.99 -17.43
CA GLN A 11 -6.06 -4.18 -18.25
C GLN A 11 -7.29 -3.65 -17.49
N ILE A 12 -7.68 -4.26 -16.38
CA ILE A 12 -8.81 -3.80 -15.56
C ILE A 12 -8.43 -2.59 -14.69
N GLY A 13 -7.14 -2.41 -14.40
CA GLY A 13 -6.61 -1.30 -13.61
C GLY A 13 -6.33 -0.02 -14.38
N LYS A 14 -6.80 0.12 -15.61
CA LYS A 14 -6.67 1.35 -16.39
C LYS A 14 -7.74 2.36 -15.98
N THR A 15 -7.69 2.81 -14.74
CA THR A 15 -8.40 4.01 -14.33
C THR A 15 -7.58 5.22 -14.81
N THR A 16 -8.24 6.08 -15.56
CA THR A 16 -7.71 7.37 -15.97
C THR A 16 -7.25 8.13 -14.73
N SER A 17 -5.95 8.18 -14.53
CA SER A 17 -5.35 8.98 -13.47
C SER A 17 -5.57 10.46 -13.79
N SER A 18 -6.52 11.08 -13.11
CA SER A 18 -6.43 12.51 -12.87
C SER A 18 -5.14 12.72 -12.06
N VAL A 19 -4.24 13.55 -12.60
CA VAL A 19 -3.01 13.94 -11.91
C VAL A 19 -3.42 14.63 -10.61
N VAL A 20 -3.29 13.92 -9.48
CA VAL A 20 -3.51 14.51 -8.16
C VAL A 20 -2.24 15.26 -7.80
N GLU A 21 -2.32 16.57 -7.60
CA GLU A 21 -1.20 17.37 -7.10
C GLU A 21 -0.69 16.79 -5.79
N ILE A 22 0.60 16.46 -5.76
CA ILE A 22 1.27 15.87 -4.61
C ILE A 22 1.50 17.00 -3.58
N SER A 23 0.64 17.07 -2.57
CA SER A 23 0.90 17.89 -1.39
C SER A 23 2.06 17.30 -0.58
N ASN A 24 2.78 18.12 0.21
CA ASN A 24 3.90 17.70 1.06
C ASN A 24 3.53 16.52 1.97
N LYS A 25 3.87 15.32 1.53
CA LYS A 25 3.59 14.05 2.20
C LYS A 25 4.77 13.71 3.12
N SER A 26 4.74 14.17 4.37
CA SER A 26 5.86 13.94 5.28
C SER A 26 5.67 12.68 6.12
N GLY A 27 5.99 11.52 5.56
CA GLY A 27 6.06 10.24 6.27
C GLY A 27 4.71 9.70 6.76
N ASN A 28 3.58 10.14 6.15
CA ASN A 28 2.25 9.65 6.50
C ASN A 28 2.04 8.24 5.97
N ILE A 29 1.51 7.37 6.82
CA ILE A 29 1.23 5.96 6.52
C ILE A 29 -0.27 5.78 6.33
N VAL A 30 -0.66 4.98 5.34
CA VAL A 30 -2.05 4.59 5.13
C VAL A 30 -2.17 3.07 5.03
N PHE A 31 -3.25 2.50 5.56
CA PHE A 31 -3.60 1.11 5.35
C PHE A 31 -5.12 0.91 5.30
N PHE A 32 -5.56 -0.21 4.72
CA PHE A 32 -6.96 -0.60 4.68
C PHE A 32 -7.33 -1.39 5.93
N GLY A 33 -8.29 -0.90 6.71
CA GLY A 33 -8.93 -1.67 7.77
C GLY A 33 -9.84 -2.74 7.16
N SER A 34 -9.73 -3.98 7.62
CA SER A 34 -10.59 -5.06 7.19
C SER A 34 -10.56 -6.18 8.22
N ASP A 35 -11.71 -6.73 8.55
CA ASP A 35 -11.88 -7.89 9.45
C ASP A 35 -11.77 -9.24 8.72
N VAL A 36 -11.56 -9.22 7.40
CA VAL A 36 -11.29 -10.42 6.62
C VAL A 36 -9.96 -11.03 7.07
N ALA A 37 -9.97 -12.29 7.49
CA ALA A 37 -8.84 -12.95 8.16
C ALA A 37 -7.51 -12.82 7.40
N ASN A 38 -7.52 -13.03 6.07
CA ASN A 38 -6.31 -12.94 5.25
C ASN A 38 -5.71 -11.52 5.14
N LYS A 39 -6.44 -10.48 5.57
CA LYS A 39 -5.93 -9.09 5.59
C LYS A 39 -5.06 -8.79 6.80
N ASN A 40 -5.01 -9.72 7.76
CA ASN A 40 -4.14 -9.67 8.94
C ASN A 40 -4.21 -8.34 9.72
N TYR A 41 -5.44 -7.87 9.94
CA TYR A 41 -5.73 -6.59 10.57
C TYR A 41 -5.10 -6.44 11.96
N ASN A 42 -5.14 -7.49 12.77
CA ASN A 42 -4.56 -7.47 14.12
C ASN A 42 -3.03 -7.31 14.10
N PHE A 43 -2.36 -7.90 13.12
CA PHE A 43 -0.93 -7.71 12.91
C PHE A 43 -0.63 -6.24 12.57
N MET A 44 -1.34 -5.66 11.62
CA MET A 44 -1.18 -4.24 11.26
C MET A 44 -1.39 -3.33 12.47
N LYS A 45 -2.47 -3.55 13.23
CA LYS A 45 -2.77 -2.79 14.44
C LYS A 45 -1.64 -2.89 15.46
N ASN A 46 -1.08 -4.09 15.67
CA ASN A 46 0.04 -4.31 16.58
C ASN A 46 1.28 -3.54 16.13
N VAL A 47 1.70 -3.66 14.87
CA VAL A 47 2.86 -2.95 14.33
C VAL A 47 2.68 -1.43 14.44
N LEU A 48 1.57 -0.90 13.94
CA LEU A 48 1.34 0.54 13.89
C LEU A 48 1.13 1.17 15.28
N SER A 49 0.66 0.40 16.26
CA SER A 49 0.52 0.89 17.63
C SER A 49 1.88 1.16 18.32
N GLN A 50 2.96 0.63 17.79
CA GLN A 50 4.33 0.85 18.30
C GLN A 50 4.97 2.13 17.74
N LEU A 51 4.38 2.71 16.68
CA LEU A 51 4.89 3.96 16.12
C LEU A 51 4.76 5.13 17.10
N PRO A 52 5.76 6.02 17.19
CA PRO A 52 5.76 7.13 18.14
C PRO A 52 4.70 8.18 17.80
N ASN A 53 4.31 8.33 16.54
CA ASN A 53 3.35 9.34 16.09
C ASN A 53 2.19 8.70 15.31
N LYS A 54 1.17 8.26 16.03
CA LYS A 54 -0.01 7.59 15.49
C LYS A 54 -0.91 8.51 14.66
N ASN A 55 -0.85 9.83 14.89
CA ASN A 55 -1.61 10.81 14.11
C ASN A 55 -1.17 10.85 12.63
N LYS A 56 -0.01 10.31 12.31
CA LYS A 56 0.47 10.16 10.94
C LYS A 56 -0.02 8.88 10.25
N VAL A 57 -0.82 8.08 10.92
CA VAL A 57 -1.38 6.84 10.38
C VAL A 57 -2.84 7.05 10.04
N THR A 58 -3.18 6.86 8.78
CA THR A 58 -4.55 6.89 8.27
C THR A 58 -5.06 5.46 8.06
N VAL A 59 -6.23 5.16 8.63
CA VAL A 59 -6.92 3.88 8.48
C VAL A 59 -8.16 4.08 7.64
N ILE A 60 -8.21 3.38 6.51
CA ILE A 60 -9.37 3.42 5.62
C ILE A 60 -10.34 2.30 6.00
N ASN A 61 -11.58 2.64 6.30
CA ASN A 61 -12.69 1.70 6.59
C ASN A 61 -12.35 0.63 7.64
N PRO A 62 -11.91 1.00 8.86
CA PRO A 62 -11.63 -0.01 9.89
C PRO A 62 -12.91 -0.72 10.33
N PRO A 63 -12.83 -2.00 10.75
CA PRO A 63 -13.99 -2.77 11.22
C PRO A 63 -14.48 -2.34 12.61
N GLY A 64 -13.79 -1.42 13.27
CA GLY A 64 -14.12 -0.91 14.60
C GLY A 64 -13.33 0.33 14.93
N ASP A 65 -13.47 0.81 16.16
CA ASP A 65 -12.80 2.01 16.63
C ASP A 65 -11.28 1.81 16.79
N MET A 66 -10.52 2.83 16.40
CA MET A 66 -9.07 2.91 16.52
C MET A 66 -8.66 4.28 17.07
N GLU A 67 -8.97 4.52 18.34
CA GLU A 67 -8.88 5.82 19.03
C GLU A 67 -7.58 6.61 18.83
N SER A 68 -6.50 5.98 18.40
CA SER A 68 -5.20 6.64 18.27
C SER A 68 -4.80 6.97 16.84
N PHE A 69 -5.62 6.61 15.85
CA PHE A 69 -5.31 6.74 14.43
C PHE A 69 -6.26 7.72 13.74
N ASN A 70 -5.86 8.25 12.59
CA ASN A 70 -6.74 9.03 11.76
C ASN A 70 -7.66 8.10 10.93
N ILE A 71 -8.94 8.03 11.29
CA ILE A 71 -9.93 7.16 10.63
C ILE A 71 -10.58 7.93 9.48
N VAL A 72 -10.62 7.32 8.30
CA VAL A 72 -11.32 7.84 7.13
C VAL A 72 -12.20 6.75 6.54
N ASN A 73 -13.51 7.00 6.48
CA ASN A 73 -14.44 6.12 5.79
C ASN A 73 -14.65 6.61 4.36
N THR A 74 -14.58 5.69 3.41
CA THR A 74 -14.79 5.94 1.98
C THR A 74 -15.89 5.02 1.47
N GLU A 75 -16.76 5.55 0.63
CA GLU A 75 -17.86 4.79 0.02
C GLU A 75 -17.56 4.40 -1.43
N THR A 76 -16.69 5.17 -2.08
CA THR A 76 -16.33 4.96 -3.47
C THR A 76 -14.85 4.67 -3.66
N HIS A 77 -14.51 4.04 -4.77
CA HIS A 77 -13.13 3.78 -5.15
C HIS A 77 -12.33 5.08 -5.36
N ASP A 78 -12.95 6.10 -5.97
CA ASP A 78 -12.29 7.40 -6.21
C ASP A 78 -11.96 8.12 -4.91
N GLU A 79 -12.84 8.07 -3.91
CA GLU A 79 -12.55 8.58 -2.57
C GLU A 79 -11.36 7.85 -1.93
N THR A 80 -11.32 6.53 -2.07
CA THR A 80 -10.23 5.70 -1.59
C THR A 80 -8.90 6.09 -2.23
N LEU A 81 -8.86 6.25 -3.56
CA LEU A 81 -7.65 6.70 -4.27
C LEU A 81 -7.22 8.10 -3.82
N LYS A 82 -8.16 9.00 -3.55
CA LYS A 82 -7.87 10.33 -3.03
C LYS A 82 -7.24 10.28 -1.64
N VAL A 83 -7.72 9.40 -0.76
CA VAL A 83 -7.11 9.20 0.57
C VAL A 83 -5.72 8.61 0.42
N LEU A 84 -5.53 7.59 -0.41
CA LEU A 84 -4.20 7.02 -0.71
C LEU A 84 -3.25 8.10 -1.18
N SER A 85 -3.66 8.93 -2.16
CA SER A 85 -2.81 9.96 -2.76
C SER A 85 -2.31 11.02 -1.77
N ASN A 86 -2.97 11.20 -0.64
CA ASN A 86 -2.58 12.13 0.43
C ASN A 86 -1.56 11.54 1.42
N ASN A 87 -1.13 10.31 1.22
CA ASN A 87 -0.17 9.63 2.07
C ASN A 87 1.12 9.30 1.30
N GLU A 88 2.18 8.96 2.00
CA GLU A 88 3.48 8.65 1.42
C GLU A 88 3.77 7.15 1.39
N ILE A 89 3.29 6.43 2.39
CA ILE A 89 3.57 5.01 2.58
C ILE A 89 2.25 4.25 2.66
N TYR A 90 2.13 3.20 1.86
CA TYR A 90 1.06 2.22 1.98
C TYR A 90 1.59 0.98 2.72
N PHE A 91 1.01 0.68 3.89
CA PHE A 91 1.31 -0.52 4.66
C PHE A 91 0.32 -1.63 4.34
N HIS A 92 0.83 -2.76 3.89
CA HIS A 92 0.05 -3.92 3.49
C HIS A 92 0.46 -5.15 4.29
N ALA A 93 -0.51 -5.91 4.81
CA ALA A 93 -0.23 -7.08 5.65
C ALA A 93 -1.01 -8.34 5.25
N SER A 94 -1.64 -8.34 4.07
CA SER A 94 -2.37 -9.53 3.61
C SER A 94 -1.44 -10.73 3.46
N GLU A 95 -1.86 -11.85 4.04
CA GLU A 95 -1.15 -13.13 3.92
C GLU A 95 -1.28 -13.70 2.50
N HIS A 96 -2.44 -13.52 1.89
CA HIS A 96 -2.77 -14.02 0.56
C HIS A 96 -3.51 -12.99 -0.25
N GLU A 97 -3.08 -12.80 -1.48
CA GLU A 97 -3.74 -11.95 -2.47
C GLU A 97 -3.84 -12.68 -3.81
N THR A 98 -4.93 -12.46 -4.52
CA THR A 98 -5.08 -12.94 -5.90
C THR A 98 -4.27 -12.09 -6.86
N VAL A 99 -4.35 -10.76 -6.68
CA VAL A 99 -3.67 -9.76 -7.51
C VAL A 99 -2.99 -8.69 -6.67
N GLY A 100 -3.58 -8.33 -5.52
CA GLY A 100 -3.09 -7.23 -4.68
C GLY A 100 -3.31 -5.86 -5.33
N LEU A 101 -4.49 -5.60 -5.89
CA LEU A 101 -4.81 -4.32 -6.54
C LEU A 101 -4.40 -3.09 -5.74
N PRO A 102 -4.62 -3.02 -4.41
CA PRO A 102 -4.20 -1.86 -3.62
C PRO A 102 -2.70 -1.57 -3.65
N LEU A 103 -1.86 -2.59 -3.84
CA LEU A 103 -0.41 -2.42 -3.97
C LEU A 103 -0.06 -1.68 -5.27
N TYR A 104 -0.70 -2.09 -6.39
CA TYR A 104 -0.52 -1.41 -7.68
C TYR A 104 -1.06 0.00 -7.67
N GLU A 105 -2.21 0.22 -7.04
CA GLU A 105 -2.81 1.54 -6.88
C GLU A 105 -1.90 2.47 -6.09
N ALA A 106 -1.35 2.00 -4.97
CA ALA A 106 -0.41 2.75 -4.16
C ALA A 106 0.85 3.12 -4.96
N GLN A 107 1.45 2.18 -5.69
CA GLN A 107 2.60 2.45 -6.54
C GLN A 107 2.28 3.46 -7.66
N ASN A 108 1.14 3.31 -8.33
CA ASN A 108 0.72 4.23 -9.39
C ASN A 108 0.49 5.67 -8.87
N LEU A 109 0.13 5.81 -7.60
CA LEU A 109 -0.01 7.09 -6.91
C LEU A 109 1.33 7.59 -6.33
N GLY A 110 2.43 6.86 -6.57
CA GLY A 110 3.76 7.23 -6.10
C GLY A 110 3.99 7.02 -4.62
N LEU A 111 3.22 6.12 -3.96
CA LEU A 111 3.46 5.73 -2.58
C LEU A 111 4.58 4.69 -2.51
N LYS A 112 5.37 4.76 -1.46
CA LYS A 112 6.22 3.66 -1.03
C LYS A 112 5.33 2.56 -0.46
N VAL A 113 5.65 1.32 -0.75
CA VAL A 113 4.87 0.17 -0.28
C VAL A 113 5.69 -0.61 0.74
N VAL A 114 5.11 -0.88 1.90
CA VAL A 114 5.66 -1.83 2.89
C VAL A 114 4.74 -3.04 2.91
N ALA A 115 5.26 -4.21 2.57
CA ALA A 115 4.45 -5.42 2.36
C ALA A 115 5.20 -6.69 2.79
N PRO A 116 4.50 -7.80 3.08
CA PRO A 116 5.16 -9.04 3.45
C PRO A 116 5.85 -9.70 2.25
N ILE A 117 6.92 -10.44 2.52
CA ILE A 117 7.53 -11.33 1.53
C ILE A 117 6.51 -12.44 1.20
N SER A 118 6.08 -12.49 -0.05
CA SER A 118 5.05 -13.44 -0.49
C SER A 118 5.14 -13.71 -1.99
N SER A 119 4.39 -14.71 -2.48
CA SER A 119 4.35 -15.02 -3.91
C SER A 119 3.77 -13.91 -4.79
N TYR A 120 2.89 -13.07 -4.24
CA TYR A 120 2.29 -11.96 -4.98
C TYR A 120 3.15 -10.69 -4.96
N THR A 121 4.04 -10.51 -3.97
CA THR A 121 4.90 -9.32 -3.86
C THR A 121 6.15 -9.38 -4.71
N GLN A 122 6.57 -10.55 -5.16
CA GLN A 122 7.78 -10.74 -5.99
C GLN A 122 7.71 -10.05 -7.36
N TYR A 123 6.52 -9.64 -7.79
CA TYR A 123 6.30 -9.01 -9.10
C TYR A 123 6.31 -7.47 -9.06
N PHE A 124 6.44 -6.90 -7.87
CA PHE A 124 6.51 -5.44 -7.70
C PHE A 124 7.93 -4.93 -7.89
N SER A 125 8.05 -3.68 -8.34
CA SER A 125 9.36 -3.04 -8.47
C SER A 125 10.08 -2.98 -7.13
N PRO A 126 11.29 -3.55 -7.00
CA PRO A 126 12.02 -3.56 -5.73
C PRO A 126 12.43 -2.17 -5.25
N GLU A 127 12.42 -1.16 -6.13
CA GLU A 127 12.83 0.21 -5.79
C GLU A 127 11.83 0.95 -4.90
N SER A 128 10.55 0.53 -4.94
CA SER A 128 9.46 1.16 -4.18
C SER A 128 8.83 0.29 -3.13
N VAL A 129 9.30 -0.95 -2.98
CA VAL A 129 8.71 -1.93 -2.06
C VAL A 129 9.72 -2.34 -1.00
N PHE A 130 9.33 -2.13 0.26
CA PHE A 130 10.06 -2.54 1.45
C PHE A 130 9.43 -3.83 1.97
N LEU A 131 10.10 -4.95 1.73
CA LEU A 131 9.58 -6.27 2.08
C LEU A 131 10.01 -6.67 3.48
N TYR A 132 9.05 -7.14 4.28
CA TYR A 132 9.27 -7.68 5.62
C TYR A 132 8.89 -9.16 5.72
N ASN A 133 9.45 -9.87 6.70
CA ASN A 133 9.09 -11.24 6.98
C ASN A 133 7.67 -11.32 7.56
N MET A 134 6.82 -12.16 6.94
CA MET A 134 5.45 -12.40 7.43
C MET A 134 5.49 -12.78 8.91
N ASP A 135 4.54 -12.28 9.70
CA ASP A 135 4.41 -12.54 11.14
C ASP A 135 5.57 -12.03 12.02
N ASP A 136 6.46 -11.18 11.48
CA ASP A 136 7.51 -10.51 12.23
C ASP A 136 7.20 -9.01 12.41
N PRO A 137 6.60 -8.60 13.54
CA PRO A 137 6.26 -7.20 13.79
C PRO A 137 7.46 -6.27 13.87
N GLU A 138 8.61 -6.76 14.35
CA GLU A 138 9.83 -5.97 14.49
C GLU A 138 10.43 -5.66 13.11
N ASP A 139 10.47 -6.66 12.23
CA ASP A 139 10.93 -6.47 10.85
C ASP A 139 9.97 -5.53 10.08
N ALA A 140 8.65 -5.70 10.24
CA ALA A 140 7.67 -4.81 9.64
C ALA A 140 7.82 -3.35 10.10
N LEU A 141 8.03 -3.13 11.40
CA LEU A 141 8.28 -1.80 11.98
C LEU A 141 9.56 -1.18 11.41
N LYS A 142 10.64 -1.95 11.35
CA LYS A 142 11.91 -1.53 10.75
C LYS A 142 11.73 -1.12 9.28
N LYS A 143 10.97 -1.89 8.49
CA LYS A 143 10.70 -1.54 7.08
C LYS A 143 9.87 -0.28 6.92
N LEU A 144 8.96 0.01 7.86
CA LEU A 144 8.25 1.29 7.90
C LEU A 144 9.21 2.45 8.18
N GLU A 145 10.13 2.30 9.11
CA GLU A 145 11.17 3.30 9.41
C GLU A 145 12.11 3.51 8.22
N ASP A 146 12.55 2.43 7.57
CA ASP A 146 13.37 2.47 6.36
C ASP A 146 12.63 3.24 5.24
N ALA A 147 11.34 2.97 5.05
CA ALA A 147 10.51 3.67 4.08
C ALA A 147 10.34 5.16 4.40
N GLN A 148 10.17 5.52 5.68
CA GLN A 148 10.06 6.92 6.11
C GLN A 148 11.35 7.71 5.89
N SER A 149 12.50 7.08 6.10
CA SER A 149 13.82 7.71 5.97
C SER A 149 14.36 7.70 4.55
N SER A 150 13.79 6.88 3.66
CA SER A 150 14.27 6.81 2.27
C SER A 150 13.90 8.07 1.49
N SER A 151 14.87 8.65 0.81
CA SER A 151 14.72 9.79 -0.12
C SER A 151 14.32 9.33 -1.53
N ILE A 152 13.40 8.37 -1.67
CA ILE A 152 12.94 7.96 -3.00
C ILE A 152 12.18 9.14 -3.61
N GLU A 153 12.90 9.89 -4.45
CA GLU A 153 12.28 10.84 -5.35
C GLU A 153 11.36 10.07 -6.29
N LYS A 154 10.17 10.63 -6.51
CA LYS A 154 9.09 10.22 -7.41
C LYS A 154 9.47 9.04 -8.31
N ILE A 155 8.97 7.85 -7.98
CA ILE A 155 9.05 6.72 -8.89
C ILE A 155 8.31 7.17 -10.14
N ASP A 156 9.02 7.28 -11.26
CA ASP A 156 8.36 7.37 -12.54
C ASP A 156 7.40 6.19 -12.59
N THR A 157 6.12 6.49 -12.55
CA THR A 157 5.08 5.47 -12.65
C THR A 157 5.42 4.67 -13.88
N LEU A 158 5.95 3.46 -13.66
CA LEU A 158 6.34 2.55 -14.71
C LEU A 158 5.20 2.56 -15.71
N ASN A 159 5.49 2.97 -16.92
CA ASN A 159 4.52 3.02 -17.98
C ASN A 159 4.23 1.57 -18.36
N TYR A 160 3.43 0.88 -17.51
CA TYR A 160 3.06 -0.52 -17.67
C TYR A 160 2.46 -0.81 -19.05
N SER A 161 2.01 0.24 -19.76
CA SER A 161 1.51 0.11 -21.13
C SER A 161 2.62 -0.18 -22.16
N GLU A 162 3.87 0.17 -21.89
CA GLU A 162 4.98 -0.06 -22.84
C GLU A 162 5.64 -1.42 -22.69
N ASN A 163 5.65 -1.99 -21.49
CA ASN A 163 6.27 -3.29 -21.25
C ASN A 163 5.38 -4.49 -21.64
N TRP A 164 4.14 -4.24 -22.08
CA TRP A 164 3.17 -5.27 -22.44
C TRP A 164 2.82 -5.26 -23.94
N LYS A 165 3.70 -4.74 -24.79
CA LYS A 165 3.61 -5.00 -26.22
C LYS A 165 3.92 -6.47 -26.49
N ILE A 166 2.85 -7.26 -26.66
CA ILE A 166 2.92 -8.60 -27.23
C ILE A 166 2.96 -8.45 -28.74
#